data_d9a81292d268a12ed875e6077abf5282
#
_entry.id   d9a81292d268a12ed875e6077abf5282
#
_cell.length_a   1.000
_cell.length_b   1.000
_cell.length_c   1.000
_cell.angle_alpha   90.00
_cell.angle_beta   90.00
_cell.angle_gamma   90.00
#
_symmetry.space_group_name_H-M   'P 1'
#
loop_
_entity.id
_entity.type
_entity.pdbx_description
1 polymer ?
#
loop_
_entity_poly.entity_id
_entity_poly.type
_entity_poly.pdbx_seq_one_letter_code
_entity_poly.pdbx_strand_id
1 'polypeptide(L)'
;MGKLQKDEAFYKKLWSLMVPIVLQNLMLAMVAVADAFMLGGMDQNYMSAVSLATQIQFIQNMFLAAATASLGILGAQYWGKGDKKTLDEIFCMALRLCGLVSAIFFVGCVFFGRYLMLIFTNEEVLINYGVSYLKIAGFSYLLTGISQCYLVIMKTSEHAKTTAVISSMTVCVNIILNAIFIFGGFGIALMGVRGAALATLIARIIELCCSVLISYKPNYLHPSMRDLLRRNKQISKDFWKCGLPLLGACLFWGIGFTSYSSFMGHLGTDAAAANSVAAVVRDIICCFSAGISSAAGIMIGNELGAGNLEKGKRYGIRLLKISFACGIFASLLMCISAPIILHFVKLTPQAQEYLKGMFAVIAFYMIGRAVNDVTINGIFGAGGDTLFDMYSLAVCMWCLAIPLAAAGTYFFHWPVVLVYACTCIDEVGKLPWVLHHFRKYKWVKDLTH
;
A
#
# COMPACT_ATOMS: atom_id res chain seq x y z
N MET A 1 -15.55 -28.17 25.06
CA MET A 1 -14.10 -28.09 24.81
C MET A 1 -13.75 -27.76 23.35
N GLY A 2 -14.30 -28.41 22.31
CA GLY A 2 -13.87 -28.17 20.92
C GLY A 2 -14.14 -26.79 20.30
N LYS A 3 -15.10 -26.01 20.82
CA LYS A 3 -15.41 -24.67 20.26
C LYS A 3 -14.41 -23.63 20.78
N LEU A 4 -14.06 -23.67 22.05
CA LEU A 4 -13.04 -22.79 22.67
C LEU A 4 -11.65 -23.01 22.07
N GLN A 5 -11.22 -24.27 21.87
CA GLN A 5 -9.93 -24.57 21.21
C GLN A 5 -9.88 -24.11 19.76
N LYS A 6 -11.00 -24.20 18.98
CA LYS A 6 -11.05 -23.69 17.61
C LYS A 6 -11.01 -22.16 17.55
N ASP A 7 -11.53 -21.49 18.56
CA ASP A 7 -11.49 -20.03 18.67
C ASP A 7 -10.08 -19.57 19.03
N GLU A 8 -9.40 -20.22 19.95
CA GLU A 8 -8.03 -19.93 20.35
C GLU A 8 -7.04 -20.09 19.17
N ALA A 9 -7.17 -21.17 18.38
CA ALA A 9 -6.35 -21.38 17.20
C ALA A 9 -6.53 -20.30 16.12
N PHE A 10 -7.77 -19.79 15.95
CA PHE A 10 -8.06 -18.68 15.02
C PHE A 10 -7.34 -17.40 15.46
N TYR A 11 -7.49 -16.98 16.72
CA TYR A 11 -6.85 -15.77 17.21
C TYR A 11 -5.34 -15.87 17.22
N LYS A 12 -4.77 -17.01 17.62
CA LYS A 12 -3.33 -17.26 17.58
C LYS A 12 -2.77 -17.08 16.15
N LYS A 13 -3.45 -17.65 15.15
CA LYS A 13 -3.06 -17.52 13.75
C LYS A 13 -3.22 -16.07 13.27
N LEU A 14 -4.31 -15.40 13.62
CA LEU A 14 -4.54 -14.00 13.26
C LEU A 14 -3.43 -13.10 13.82
N TRP A 15 -3.12 -13.20 15.12
CA TRP A 15 -2.09 -12.38 15.75
C TRP A 15 -0.70 -12.65 15.18
N SER A 16 -0.38 -13.91 14.88
CA SER A 16 0.92 -14.30 14.30
C SER A 16 1.17 -13.73 12.91
N LEU A 17 0.11 -13.47 12.13
CA LEU A 17 0.18 -12.83 10.82
C LEU A 17 0.04 -11.31 10.91
N MET A 18 -0.97 -10.84 11.64
CA MET A 18 -1.33 -9.43 11.70
C MET A 18 -0.22 -8.56 12.31
N VAL A 19 0.32 -8.95 13.48
CA VAL A 19 1.31 -8.12 14.20
C VAL A 19 2.58 -7.87 13.37
N PRO A 20 3.21 -8.87 12.76
CA PRO A 20 4.35 -8.63 11.88
C PRO A 20 4.03 -7.72 10.69
N ILE A 21 2.84 -7.89 10.07
CA ILE A 21 2.44 -7.10 8.91
C ILE A 21 2.14 -5.65 9.30
N VAL A 22 1.46 -5.42 10.43
CA VAL A 22 1.25 -4.05 10.97
C VAL A 22 2.58 -3.38 11.25
N LEU A 23 3.50 -4.08 11.92
CA LEU A 23 4.83 -3.53 12.20
C LEU A 23 5.58 -3.18 10.92
N GLN A 24 5.54 -4.06 9.92
CA GLN A 24 6.13 -3.80 8.59
C GLN A 24 5.54 -2.54 7.95
N ASN A 25 4.22 -2.38 7.96
CA ASN A 25 3.56 -1.22 7.36
C ASN A 25 3.90 0.08 8.11
N LEU A 26 3.93 0.04 9.46
CA LEU A 26 4.35 1.19 10.28
C LEU A 26 5.79 1.60 9.99
N MET A 27 6.71 0.64 9.90
CA MET A 27 8.11 0.91 9.58
C MET A 27 8.24 1.54 8.18
N LEU A 28 7.51 1.04 7.18
CA LEU A 28 7.52 1.63 5.84
C LEU A 28 6.94 3.05 5.81
N ALA A 29 5.88 3.32 6.56
CA ALA A 29 5.32 4.67 6.69
C ALA A 29 6.34 5.65 7.33
N MET A 30 7.10 5.19 8.31
CA MET A 30 8.12 6.03 8.97
C MET A 30 9.29 6.41 8.04
N VAL A 31 9.62 5.59 7.04
CA VAL A 31 10.68 5.96 6.06
C VAL A 31 10.32 7.22 5.33
N ALA A 32 9.10 7.31 4.78
CA ALA A 32 8.68 8.48 4.01
C ALA A 32 8.72 9.77 4.86
N VAL A 33 8.37 9.66 6.14
CA VAL A 33 8.45 10.79 7.09
C VAL A 33 9.91 11.15 7.38
N ALA A 34 10.78 10.15 7.60
CA ALA A 34 12.20 10.39 7.87
C ALA A 34 12.91 11.03 6.67
N ASP A 35 12.65 10.53 5.46
CA ASP A 35 13.26 11.06 4.23
C ASP A 35 12.84 12.53 4.00
N ALA A 36 11.56 12.84 4.15
CA ALA A 36 11.05 14.20 4.02
C ALA A 36 11.66 15.15 5.06
N PHE A 37 11.80 14.69 6.32
CA PHE A 37 12.39 15.46 7.39
C PHE A 37 13.88 15.72 7.17
N MET A 38 14.64 14.70 6.75
CA MET A 38 16.09 14.82 6.51
C MET A 38 16.38 15.73 5.32
N LEU A 39 15.68 15.60 4.21
CA LEU A 39 15.88 16.45 3.03
C LEU A 39 15.39 17.87 3.26
N GLY A 40 14.26 18.06 3.92
CA GLY A 40 13.72 19.36 4.26
C GLY A 40 14.59 20.16 5.23
N GLY A 41 15.38 19.47 6.06
CA GLY A 41 16.35 20.09 6.96
C GLY A 41 17.59 20.67 6.25
N MET A 42 17.82 20.30 4.96
CA MET A 42 18.96 20.79 4.19
C MET A 42 18.58 21.93 3.24
N ASP A 43 17.70 21.65 2.30
CA ASP A 43 17.26 22.60 1.25
C ASP A 43 15.84 22.25 0.82
N GLN A 44 14.98 23.26 0.78
CA GLN A 44 13.60 23.12 0.31
C GLN A 44 13.52 22.60 -1.13
N ASN A 45 14.47 22.99 -1.99
CA ASN A 45 14.53 22.52 -3.38
C ASN A 45 14.85 21.03 -3.48
N TYR A 46 15.68 20.50 -2.57
CA TYR A 46 15.97 19.05 -2.50
C TYR A 46 14.71 18.27 -2.14
N MET A 47 14.01 18.70 -1.10
CA MET A 47 12.77 18.05 -0.69
C MET A 47 11.71 18.09 -1.81
N SER A 48 11.53 19.25 -2.44
CA SER A 48 10.55 19.42 -3.53
C SER A 48 10.91 18.57 -4.74
N ALA A 49 12.17 18.56 -5.18
CA ALA A 49 12.61 17.77 -6.33
C ALA A 49 12.43 16.26 -6.10
N VAL A 50 12.79 15.76 -4.89
CA VAL A 50 12.60 14.34 -4.54
C VAL A 50 11.15 13.99 -4.41
N SER A 51 10.32 14.86 -3.82
CA SER A 51 8.88 14.66 -3.73
C SER A 51 8.22 14.51 -5.11
N LEU A 52 8.60 15.33 -6.09
CA LEU A 52 8.14 15.21 -7.47
C LEU A 52 8.66 13.93 -8.15
N ALA A 53 9.92 13.62 -7.98
CA ALA A 53 10.54 12.42 -8.56
C ALA A 53 9.91 11.12 -8.02
N THR A 54 9.54 11.08 -6.74
CA THR A 54 8.91 9.91 -6.13
C THR A 54 7.47 9.67 -6.60
N GLN A 55 6.82 10.65 -7.24
CA GLN A 55 5.51 10.41 -7.90
C GLN A 55 5.62 9.34 -9.01
N ILE A 56 6.77 9.24 -9.66
CA ILE A 56 7.03 8.20 -10.66
C ILE A 56 7.04 6.82 -10.01
N GLN A 57 7.67 6.69 -8.83
CA GLN A 57 7.64 5.46 -8.04
C GLN A 57 6.23 5.12 -7.56
N PHE A 58 5.43 6.13 -7.19
CA PHE A 58 4.05 5.93 -6.79
C PHE A 58 3.22 5.31 -7.93
N ILE A 59 3.39 5.81 -9.17
CA ILE A 59 2.75 5.23 -10.36
C ILE A 59 3.23 3.78 -10.58
N GLN A 60 4.54 3.52 -10.51
CA GLN A 60 5.08 2.16 -10.60
C GLN A 60 4.42 1.23 -9.56
N ASN A 61 4.32 1.68 -8.32
CA ASN A 61 3.75 0.90 -7.23
C ASN A 61 2.29 0.50 -7.48
N MET A 62 1.49 1.28 -8.21
CA MET A 62 0.13 0.88 -8.59
C MET A 62 0.13 -0.36 -9.48
N PHE A 63 1.02 -0.41 -10.48
CA PHE A 63 1.16 -1.58 -11.34
C PHE A 63 1.69 -2.79 -10.58
N LEU A 64 2.69 -2.58 -9.72
CA LEU A 64 3.26 -3.65 -8.90
C LEU A 64 2.23 -4.17 -7.88
N ALA A 65 1.44 -3.29 -7.28
CA ALA A 65 0.40 -3.67 -6.31
C ALA A 65 -0.64 -4.60 -6.92
N ALA A 66 -1.12 -4.33 -8.14
CA ALA A 66 -2.07 -5.20 -8.82
C ALA A 66 -1.47 -6.59 -9.11
N ALA A 67 -0.23 -6.66 -9.57
CA ALA A 67 0.46 -7.92 -9.86
C ALA A 67 0.75 -8.72 -8.58
N THR A 68 1.23 -8.06 -7.53
CA THR A 68 1.54 -8.71 -6.25
C THR A 68 0.29 -9.09 -5.46
N ALA A 69 -0.81 -8.33 -5.58
CA ALA A 69 -2.10 -8.71 -5.00
C ALA A 69 -2.66 -9.97 -5.69
N SER A 70 -2.55 -10.07 -7.03
CA SER A 70 -2.92 -11.29 -7.76
C SER A 70 -2.10 -12.51 -7.33
N LEU A 71 -0.78 -12.32 -7.15
CA LEU A 71 0.10 -13.33 -6.57
C LEU A 71 -0.36 -13.70 -5.15
N GLY A 72 -0.73 -12.73 -4.33
CA GLY A 72 -1.20 -12.94 -2.96
C GLY A 72 -2.50 -13.77 -2.89
N ILE A 73 -3.47 -13.43 -3.73
CA ILE A 73 -4.79 -14.11 -3.80
C ILE A 73 -4.63 -15.56 -4.24
N LEU A 74 -4.06 -15.79 -5.41
CA LEU A 74 -3.86 -17.13 -5.94
C LEU A 74 -2.85 -17.91 -5.10
N GLY A 75 -1.78 -17.25 -4.67
CA GLY A 75 -0.74 -17.83 -3.84
C GLY A 75 -1.27 -18.39 -2.52
N ALA A 76 -2.15 -17.66 -1.83
CA ALA A 76 -2.76 -18.12 -0.59
C ALA A 76 -3.64 -19.36 -0.82
N GLN A 77 -4.41 -19.41 -1.89
CA GLN A 77 -5.26 -20.56 -2.18
C GLN A 77 -4.45 -21.81 -2.59
N TYR A 78 -3.49 -21.66 -3.50
CA TYR A 78 -2.63 -22.80 -3.89
C TYR A 78 -1.72 -23.28 -2.76
N TRP A 79 -1.29 -22.39 -1.87
CA TRP A 79 -0.62 -22.77 -0.62
C TRP A 79 -1.52 -23.60 0.28
N GLY A 80 -2.79 -23.18 0.47
CA GLY A 80 -3.79 -23.92 1.23
C GLY A 80 -4.10 -25.30 0.66
N LYS A 81 -4.13 -25.44 -0.67
CA LYS A 81 -4.27 -26.72 -1.38
C LYS A 81 -3.05 -27.64 -1.25
N GLY A 82 -1.88 -27.06 -0.95
CA GLY A 82 -0.61 -27.78 -0.89
C GLY A 82 0.04 -28.00 -2.26
N ASP A 83 -0.47 -27.38 -3.33
CA ASP A 83 0.08 -27.47 -4.68
C ASP A 83 1.22 -26.48 -4.89
N LYS A 84 2.39 -26.87 -4.41
CA LYS A 84 3.61 -26.05 -4.51
C LYS A 84 4.06 -25.83 -5.95
N LYS A 85 3.82 -26.77 -6.86
CA LYS A 85 4.23 -26.66 -8.26
C LYS A 85 3.50 -25.55 -8.99
N THR A 86 2.18 -25.52 -8.88
CA THR A 86 1.35 -24.45 -9.47
C THR A 86 1.65 -23.10 -8.81
N LEU A 87 1.93 -23.11 -7.51
CA LEU A 87 2.34 -21.92 -6.77
C LEU A 87 3.66 -21.33 -7.29
N ASP A 88 4.65 -22.16 -7.62
CA ASP A 88 5.90 -21.72 -8.26
C ASP A 88 5.66 -21.13 -9.64
N GLU A 89 4.75 -21.71 -10.45
CA GLU A 89 4.38 -21.15 -11.75
C GLU A 89 3.72 -19.76 -11.63
N ILE A 90 2.84 -19.56 -10.64
CA ILE A 90 2.21 -18.26 -10.33
C ILE A 90 3.27 -17.25 -9.88
N PHE A 91 4.18 -17.67 -9.01
CA PHE A 91 5.28 -16.84 -8.54
C PHE A 91 6.18 -16.40 -9.69
N CYS A 92 6.59 -17.32 -10.57
CA CYS A 92 7.37 -17.01 -11.76
C CYS A 92 6.64 -16.06 -12.71
N MET A 93 5.32 -16.20 -12.85
CA MET A 93 4.51 -15.27 -13.65
C MET A 93 4.51 -13.86 -13.07
N ALA A 94 4.31 -13.73 -11.76
CA ALA A 94 4.37 -12.44 -11.07
C ALA A 94 5.75 -11.80 -11.19
N LEU A 95 6.84 -12.59 -11.03
CA LEU A 95 8.21 -12.11 -11.22
C LEU A 95 8.46 -11.56 -12.62
N ARG A 96 7.96 -12.24 -13.67
CA ARG A 96 8.09 -11.76 -15.06
C ARG A 96 7.34 -10.44 -15.26
N LEU A 97 6.11 -10.35 -14.76
CA LEU A 97 5.29 -9.15 -14.92
C LEU A 97 5.86 -7.97 -14.15
N CYS A 98 6.19 -8.18 -12.87
CA CYS A 98 6.80 -7.14 -12.02
C CYS A 98 8.19 -6.75 -12.54
N GLY A 99 8.98 -7.71 -13.04
CA GLY A 99 10.27 -7.45 -13.66
C GLY A 99 10.14 -6.61 -14.94
N LEU A 100 9.16 -6.91 -15.80
CA LEU A 100 8.89 -6.13 -17.01
C LEU A 100 8.45 -4.70 -16.69
N VAL A 101 7.48 -4.54 -15.78
CA VAL A 101 7.04 -3.22 -15.32
C VAL A 101 8.21 -2.43 -14.75
N SER A 102 8.98 -3.05 -13.87
CA SER A 102 10.14 -2.40 -13.25
C SER A 102 11.23 -2.04 -14.26
N ALA A 103 11.47 -2.85 -15.28
CA ALA A 103 12.40 -2.55 -16.36
C ALA A 103 11.94 -1.34 -17.19
N ILE A 104 10.65 -1.21 -17.47
CA ILE A 104 10.09 -0.04 -18.18
C ILE A 104 10.34 1.23 -17.36
N PHE A 105 10.03 1.22 -16.06
CA PHE A 105 10.26 2.37 -15.19
C PHE A 105 11.75 2.67 -15.00
N PHE A 106 12.60 1.65 -14.92
CA PHE A 106 14.06 1.80 -14.89
C PHE A 106 14.56 2.54 -16.14
N VAL A 107 14.20 2.08 -17.33
CA VAL A 107 14.58 2.71 -18.60
C VAL A 107 14.05 4.16 -18.64
N GLY A 108 12.80 4.38 -18.27
CA GLY A 108 12.20 5.72 -18.19
C GLY A 108 12.98 6.66 -17.26
N CYS A 109 13.29 6.24 -16.05
CA CYS A 109 13.98 7.06 -15.05
C CYS A 109 15.43 7.35 -15.42
N VAL A 110 16.16 6.36 -15.92
CA VAL A 110 17.60 6.50 -16.21
C VAL A 110 17.85 7.26 -17.50
N PHE A 111 17.11 6.94 -18.57
CA PHE A 111 17.35 7.50 -19.91
C PHE A 111 16.44 8.69 -20.24
N PHE A 112 15.24 8.73 -19.71
CA PHE A 112 14.23 9.75 -20.01
C PHE A 112 13.84 10.60 -18.79
N GLY A 113 14.65 10.61 -17.71
CA GLY A 113 14.38 11.29 -16.46
C GLY A 113 14.01 12.77 -16.61
N ARG A 114 14.66 13.51 -17.56
CA ARG A 114 14.33 14.91 -17.82
C ARG A 114 12.89 15.08 -18.32
N TYR A 115 12.45 14.26 -19.25
CA TYR A 115 11.10 14.32 -19.80
C TYR A 115 10.05 13.93 -18.74
N LEU A 116 10.37 12.98 -17.87
CA LEU A 116 9.50 12.60 -16.76
C LEU A 116 9.36 13.72 -15.73
N MET A 117 10.43 14.45 -15.42
CA MET A 117 10.36 15.61 -14.52
C MET A 117 9.59 16.77 -15.12
N LEU A 118 9.68 17.00 -16.43
CA LEU A 118 8.92 18.04 -17.14
C LEU A 118 7.40 17.85 -17.06
N ILE A 119 6.92 16.65 -16.78
CA ILE A 119 5.48 16.40 -16.55
C ILE A 119 5.02 17.08 -15.26
N PHE A 120 5.90 17.23 -14.27
CA PHE A 120 5.57 17.71 -12.93
C PHE A 120 5.98 19.17 -12.67
N THR A 121 7.03 19.67 -13.34
CA THR A 121 7.55 21.03 -13.11
C THR A 121 8.30 21.57 -14.33
N ASN A 122 8.27 22.90 -14.46
CA ASN A 122 9.06 23.63 -15.46
C ASN A 122 10.30 24.30 -14.85
N GLU A 123 10.53 24.17 -13.55
CA GLU A 123 11.66 24.78 -12.87
C GLU A 123 12.94 23.97 -13.10
N GLU A 124 13.91 24.55 -13.82
CA GLU A 124 15.17 23.87 -14.17
C GLU A 124 15.96 23.36 -12.96
N VAL A 125 15.91 24.07 -11.84
CA VAL A 125 16.58 23.64 -10.59
C VAL A 125 16.00 22.34 -10.09
N LEU A 126 14.67 22.22 -10.01
CA LEU A 126 13.98 21.02 -9.56
C LEU A 126 14.16 19.87 -10.56
N ILE A 127 14.15 20.18 -11.87
CA ILE A 127 14.40 19.18 -12.93
C ILE A 127 15.79 18.58 -12.75
N ASN A 128 16.84 19.41 -12.58
CA ASN A 128 18.22 18.93 -12.47
C ASN A 128 18.43 18.06 -11.22
N TYR A 129 17.88 18.45 -10.07
CA TYR A 129 17.92 17.62 -8.86
C TYR A 129 17.11 16.35 -9.02
N GLY A 130 15.89 16.42 -9.57
CA GLY A 130 15.04 15.27 -9.83
C GLY A 130 15.68 14.27 -10.79
N VAL A 131 16.30 14.71 -11.89
CA VAL A 131 17.05 13.85 -12.82
C VAL A 131 18.24 13.19 -12.14
N SER A 132 18.98 13.94 -11.31
CA SER A 132 20.10 13.38 -10.54
C SER A 132 19.65 12.29 -9.57
N TYR A 133 18.47 12.45 -8.95
CA TYR A 133 17.83 11.44 -8.10
C TYR A 133 17.39 10.22 -8.93
N LEU A 134 16.62 10.43 -10.00
CA LEU A 134 16.03 9.37 -10.82
C LEU A 134 17.07 8.46 -11.48
N LYS A 135 18.22 9.01 -11.87
CA LYS A 135 19.32 8.21 -12.44
C LYS A 135 19.82 7.12 -11.49
N ILE A 136 19.79 7.35 -10.20
CA ILE A 136 20.21 6.37 -9.18
C ILE A 136 18.99 5.58 -8.69
N ALA A 137 17.89 6.26 -8.38
CA ALA A 137 16.67 5.65 -7.88
C ALA A 137 16.04 4.66 -8.89
N GLY A 138 16.22 4.87 -10.20
CA GLY A 138 15.75 3.94 -11.23
C GLY A 138 16.26 2.51 -11.03
N PHE A 139 17.48 2.33 -10.57
CA PHE A 139 18.02 1.00 -10.22
C PHE A 139 17.27 0.39 -9.03
N SER A 140 16.92 1.18 -8.02
CA SER A 140 16.12 0.69 -6.89
C SER A 140 14.71 0.28 -7.33
N TYR A 141 14.13 0.98 -8.32
CA TYR A 141 12.82 0.64 -8.88
C TYR A 141 12.81 -0.72 -9.58
N LEU A 142 13.91 -1.05 -10.28
CA LEU A 142 14.10 -2.37 -10.89
C LEU A 142 14.10 -3.48 -9.84
N LEU A 143 14.81 -3.27 -8.72
CA LEU A 143 14.92 -4.26 -7.65
C LEU A 143 13.62 -4.41 -6.85
N THR A 144 12.88 -3.31 -6.68
CA THR A 144 11.63 -3.29 -5.90
C THR A 144 10.60 -4.27 -6.43
N GLY A 145 10.38 -4.33 -7.75
CA GLY A 145 9.38 -5.25 -8.33
C GLY A 145 9.70 -6.72 -8.06
N ILE A 146 10.98 -7.07 -8.05
CA ILE A 146 11.42 -8.45 -7.77
C ILE A 146 11.30 -8.74 -6.27
N SER A 147 11.81 -7.86 -5.40
CA SER A 147 11.77 -8.08 -3.95
C SER A 147 10.35 -8.17 -3.42
N GLN A 148 9.41 -7.36 -3.93
CA GLN A 148 8.00 -7.40 -3.54
C GLN A 148 7.35 -8.76 -3.83
N CYS A 149 7.67 -9.41 -4.95
CA CYS A 149 7.16 -10.74 -5.25
C CYS A 149 7.63 -11.78 -4.21
N TYR A 150 8.92 -11.75 -3.82
CA TYR A 150 9.45 -12.63 -2.75
C TYR A 150 8.79 -12.36 -1.41
N LEU A 151 8.61 -11.09 -1.03
CA LEU A 151 7.97 -10.73 0.23
C LEU A 151 6.50 -11.17 0.27
N VAL A 152 5.76 -11.04 -0.84
CA VAL A 152 4.36 -11.46 -0.91
C VAL A 152 4.24 -12.98 -0.82
N ILE A 153 5.04 -13.74 -1.57
CA ILE A 153 4.96 -15.20 -1.51
C ILE A 153 5.35 -15.76 -0.13
N MET A 154 6.32 -15.15 0.55
CA MET A 154 6.64 -15.48 1.93
C MET A 154 5.48 -15.19 2.89
N LYS A 155 4.78 -14.07 2.73
CA LYS A 155 3.60 -13.75 3.55
C LYS A 155 2.48 -14.75 3.33
N THR A 156 2.16 -15.08 2.08
CA THR A 156 1.06 -16.00 1.74
C THR A 156 1.36 -17.46 2.17
N SER A 157 2.63 -17.84 2.24
CA SER A 157 3.09 -19.12 2.79
C SER A 157 3.30 -19.10 4.31
N GLU A 158 2.63 -18.17 5.01
CA GLU A 158 2.60 -18.07 6.49
C GLU A 158 3.93 -17.64 7.15
N HIS A 159 4.89 -17.13 6.37
CA HIS A 159 6.17 -16.62 6.88
C HIS A 159 6.18 -15.09 7.07
N ALA A 160 5.05 -14.49 7.51
CA ALA A 160 4.90 -13.05 7.68
C ALA A 160 5.93 -12.44 8.66
N LYS A 161 6.34 -13.18 9.69
CA LYS A 161 7.39 -12.74 10.62
C LYS A 161 8.73 -12.50 9.92
N THR A 162 9.09 -13.38 8.99
CA THR A 162 10.34 -13.25 8.22
C THR A 162 10.31 -12.03 7.32
N THR A 163 9.18 -11.77 6.65
CA THR A 163 9.03 -10.57 5.81
C THR A 163 9.09 -9.29 6.62
N ALA A 164 8.47 -9.27 7.80
CA ALA A 164 8.54 -8.12 8.69
C ALA A 164 9.97 -7.83 9.16
N VAL A 165 10.75 -8.87 9.49
CA VAL A 165 12.16 -8.71 9.89
C VAL A 165 13.00 -8.17 8.73
N ILE A 166 12.87 -8.74 7.51
CA ILE A 166 13.59 -8.26 6.32
C ILE A 166 13.27 -6.79 6.08
N SER A 167 11.99 -6.43 6.01
CA SER A 167 11.57 -5.06 5.73
C SER A 167 11.99 -4.08 6.82
N SER A 168 11.85 -4.45 8.10
CA SER A 168 12.27 -3.58 9.21
C SER A 168 13.79 -3.34 9.20
N MET A 169 14.59 -4.38 8.95
CA MET A 169 16.03 -4.26 8.80
C MET A 169 16.38 -3.32 7.63
N THR A 170 15.74 -3.50 6.48
CA THR A 170 15.94 -2.65 5.30
C THR A 170 15.61 -1.19 5.58
N VAL A 171 14.51 -0.94 6.32
CA VAL A 171 14.12 0.42 6.75
C VAL A 171 15.17 1.03 7.67
N CYS A 172 15.64 0.31 8.69
CA CYS A 172 16.68 0.80 9.57
C CYS A 172 17.97 1.14 8.81
N VAL A 173 18.40 0.26 7.91
CA VAL A 173 19.57 0.50 7.05
C VAL A 173 19.36 1.73 6.18
N ASN A 174 18.19 1.89 5.56
CA ASN A 174 17.88 3.05 4.73
C ASN A 174 17.96 4.35 5.52
N ILE A 175 17.35 4.44 6.72
CA ILE A 175 17.39 5.63 7.57
C ILE A 175 18.83 5.97 7.98
N ILE A 176 19.63 4.98 8.38
CA ILE A 176 21.03 5.17 8.77
C ILE A 176 21.86 5.67 7.58
N LEU A 177 21.72 5.04 6.42
CA LEU A 177 22.45 5.45 5.21
C LEU A 177 21.99 6.82 4.71
N ASN A 178 20.70 7.16 4.82
CA ASN A 178 20.20 8.49 4.53
C ASN A 178 20.88 9.54 5.40
N ALA A 179 20.97 9.32 6.71
CA ALA A 179 21.65 10.23 7.62
C ALA A 179 23.13 10.43 7.23
N ILE A 180 23.83 9.37 6.86
CA ILE A 180 25.25 9.41 6.48
C ILE A 180 25.45 10.12 5.13
N PHE A 181 24.66 9.77 4.10
CA PHE A 181 24.88 10.26 2.74
C PHE A 181 24.27 11.64 2.49
N ILE A 182 23.14 11.96 3.13
CA ILE A 182 22.49 13.27 2.97
C ILE A 182 23.32 14.34 3.68
N PHE A 183 23.69 14.13 4.95
CA PHE A 183 24.38 15.15 5.75
C PHE A 183 25.90 15.09 5.66
N GLY A 184 26.44 13.99 5.13
CA GLY A 184 27.86 13.70 5.17
C GLY A 184 28.29 13.16 6.55
N GLY A 185 29.27 12.30 6.59
CA GLY A 185 29.79 11.70 7.82
C GLY A 185 30.78 10.58 7.53
N PHE A 186 31.56 10.17 8.52
CA PHE A 186 32.54 9.09 8.40
C PHE A 186 33.48 9.21 7.19
N GLY A 187 33.86 10.46 6.80
CA GLY A 187 34.73 10.73 5.66
C GLY A 187 34.00 10.74 4.30
N ILE A 188 32.71 10.62 4.26
CA ILE A 188 31.88 10.71 3.04
C ILE A 188 31.44 12.16 2.87
N ALA A 189 31.67 12.72 1.67
CA ALA A 189 31.22 14.07 1.33
C ALA A 189 29.66 14.12 1.28
N LEU A 190 29.11 15.28 1.59
CA LEU A 190 27.71 15.60 1.49
C LEU A 190 27.18 15.34 0.07
N MET A 191 26.20 14.44 -0.07
CA MET A 191 25.66 14.03 -1.37
C MET A 191 24.25 14.55 -1.63
N GLY A 192 23.56 15.05 -0.60
CA GLY A 192 22.18 15.59 -0.71
C GLY A 192 21.21 14.64 -1.38
N VAL A 193 20.57 15.09 -2.46
CA VAL A 193 19.56 14.31 -3.23
C VAL A 193 20.11 12.98 -3.77
N ARG A 194 21.37 12.95 -4.23
CA ARG A 194 22.02 11.72 -4.71
C ARG A 194 22.26 10.74 -3.57
N GLY A 195 22.55 11.26 -2.38
CA GLY A 195 22.73 10.46 -1.17
C GLY A 195 21.46 9.70 -0.78
N ALA A 196 20.31 10.37 -0.81
CA ALA A 196 19.02 9.76 -0.55
C ALA A 196 18.71 8.63 -1.55
N ALA A 197 18.96 8.86 -2.85
CA ALA A 197 18.75 7.83 -3.88
C ALA A 197 19.69 6.63 -3.69
N LEU A 198 20.96 6.88 -3.32
CA LEU A 198 21.94 5.83 -3.11
C LEU A 198 21.62 4.99 -1.86
N ALA A 199 21.21 5.63 -0.77
CA ALA A 199 20.77 4.93 0.44
C ALA A 199 19.59 4.00 0.16
N THR A 200 18.61 4.49 -0.59
CA THR A 200 17.45 3.68 -1.03
C THR A 200 17.89 2.52 -1.91
N LEU A 201 18.80 2.73 -2.85
CA LEU A 201 19.31 1.66 -3.71
C LEU A 201 20.02 0.56 -2.92
N ILE A 202 20.92 0.94 -2.00
CA ILE A 202 21.64 -0.03 -1.15
C ILE A 202 20.65 -0.82 -0.28
N ALA A 203 19.67 -0.14 0.32
CA ALA A 203 18.65 -0.79 1.12
C ALA A 203 17.84 -1.82 0.29
N ARG A 204 17.47 -1.49 -0.96
CA ARG A 204 16.78 -2.43 -1.86
C ARG A 204 17.65 -3.60 -2.32
N ILE A 205 18.93 -3.39 -2.52
CA ILE A 205 19.87 -4.51 -2.79
C ILE A 205 19.89 -5.47 -1.60
N ILE A 206 20.02 -4.96 -0.38
CA ILE A 206 20.01 -5.77 0.84
C ILE A 206 18.69 -6.52 0.99
N GLU A 207 17.54 -5.84 0.78
CA GLU A 207 16.22 -6.46 0.82
C GLU A 207 16.10 -7.63 -0.14
N LEU A 208 16.50 -7.43 -1.39
CA LEU A 208 16.44 -8.46 -2.42
C LEU A 208 17.38 -9.62 -2.09
N CYS A 209 18.64 -9.33 -1.73
CA CYS A 209 19.62 -10.36 -1.36
C CYS A 209 19.12 -11.20 -0.17
N CYS A 210 18.62 -10.58 0.89
CA CYS A 210 18.05 -11.30 2.03
C CYS A 210 16.84 -12.14 1.64
N SER A 211 15.93 -11.59 0.82
CA SER A 211 14.74 -12.32 0.37
C SER A 211 15.10 -13.54 -0.48
N VAL A 212 16.03 -13.38 -1.41
CA VAL A 212 16.51 -14.49 -2.25
C VAL A 212 17.24 -15.53 -1.41
N LEU A 213 18.19 -15.13 -0.55
CA LEU A 213 18.94 -16.07 0.30
C LEU A 213 18.03 -16.88 1.23
N ILE A 214 17.01 -16.23 1.80
CA ILE A 214 16.06 -16.90 2.67
C ILE A 214 15.16 -17.86 1.88
N SER A 215 14.84 -17.56 0.61
CA SER A 215 14.01 -18.44 -0.22
C SER A 215 14.63 -19.82 -0.44
N TYR A 216 15.95 -19.96 -0.32
CA TYR A 216 16.64 -21.27 -0.41
C TYR A 216 16.52 -22.13 0.86
N LYS A 217 16.02 -21.57 1.97
CA LYS A 217 15.86 -22.36 3.21
C LYS A 217 14.72 -23.38 3.07
N PRO A 218 14.80 -24.52 3.78
CA PRO A 218 13.71 -25.49 3.84
C PRO A 218 12.38 -24.82 4.24
N ASN A 219 11.29 -25.23 3.63
CA ASN A 219 9.93 -24.72 3.81
C ASN A 219 9.63 -23.33 3.16
N TYR A 220 10.60 -22.70 2.50
CA TYR A 220 10.37 -21.55 1.67
C TYR A 220 10.22 -21.94 0.20
N LEU A 221 9.57 -21.08 -0.57
CA LEU A 221 9.42 -21.25 -2.01
C LEU A 221 10.56 -20.54 -2.73
N HIS A 222 11.17 -21.27 -3.66
CA HIS A 222 12.23 -20.76 -4.48
C HIS A 222 11.89 -21.01 -5.95
N PRO A 223 11.84 -19.96 -6.81
CA PRO A 223 11.46 -20.12 -8.21
C PRO A 223 12.54 -20.90 -8.96
N SER A 224 12.11 -21.91 -9.73
CA SER A 224 13.01 -22.61 -10.62
C SER A 224 13.29 -21.78 -11.87
N MET A 225 14.55 -21.69 -12.31
CA MET A 225 14.91 -21.00 -13.55
C MET A 225 14.21 -21.60 -14.78
N ARG A 226 13.86 -22.90 -14.75
CA ARG A 226 13.09 -23.55 -15.82
C ARG A 226 11.65 -23.05 -15.87
N ASP A 227 11.04 -22.80 -14.72
CA ASP A 227 9.65 -22.36 -14.62
C ASP A 227 9.51 -20.85 -14.95
N LEU A 228 10.58 -20.07 -14.81
CA LEU A 228 10.61 -18.68 -15.28
C LEU A 228 10.35 -18.52 -16.78
N LEU A 229 10.70 -19.51 -17.60
CA LEU A 229 10.48 -19.51 -19.04
C LEU A 229 9.19 -20.24 -19.45
N ARG A 230 8.62 -21.03 -18.55
CA ARG A 230 7.43 -21.82 -18.82
C ARG A 230 6.17 -20.94 -18.83
N ARG A 231 5.32 -21.12 -19.84
CA ARG A 231 4.03 -20.43 -19.94
C ARG A 231 2.89 -21.43 -19.78
N ASN A 232 2.11 -21.27 -18.72
CA ASN A 232 0.86 -22.00 -18.52
C ASN A 232 -0.30 -21.07 -18.87
N LYS A 233 -1.06 -21.42 -19.93
CA LYS A 233 -2.17 -20.60 -20.43
C LYS A 233 -3.30 -20.46 -19.40
N GLN A 234 -3.59 -21.52 -18.66
CA GLN A 234 -4.68 -21.52 -17.67
C GLN A 234 -4.33 -20.62 -16.48
N ILE A 235 -3.15 -20.79 -15.90
CA ILE A 235 -2.67 -19.95 -14.81
C ILE A 235 -2.60 -18.47 -15.24
N SER A 236 -2.11 -18.23 -16.46
CA SER A 236 -2.08 -16.88 -17.01
C SER A 236 -3.47 -16.25 -17.11
N LYS A 237 -4.47 -17.01 -17.52
CA LYS A 237 -5.87 -16.55 -17.61
C LYS A 237 -6.42 -16.23 -16.22
N ASP A 238 -6.19 -17.08 -15.24
CA ASP A 238 -6.69 -16.88 -13.87
C ASP A 238 -5.99 -15.70 -13.19
N PHE A 239 -4.68 -15.55 -13.41
CA PHE A 239 -3.90 -14.41 -12.92
C PHE A 239 -4.43 -13.08 -13.47
N TRP A 240 -4.65 -12.98 -14.78
CA TRP A 240 -5.19 -11.77 -15.39
C TRP A 240 -6.66 -11.52 -15.04
N LYS A 241 -7.44 -12.55 -14.81
CA LYS A 241 -8.83 -12.43 -14.35
C LYS A 241 -8.93 -11.74 -12.99
N CYS A 242 -7.98 -12.00 -12.09
CA CYS A 242 -7.85 -11.27 -10.83
C CYS A 242 -7.12 -9.92 -11.02
N GLY A 243 -6.05 -9.91 -11.81
CA GLY A 243 -5.12 -8.79 -11.92
C GLY A 243 -5.65 -7.57 -12.66
N LEU A 244 -6.42 -7.75 -13.73
CA LEU A 244 -6.95 -6.62 -14.48
C LEU A 244 -7.95 -5.76 -13.66
N PRO A 245 -8.92 -6.34 -12.93
CA PRO A 245 -9.75 -5.54 -12.05
C PRO A 245 -8.97 -4.84 -10.93
N LEU A 246 -7.96 -5.51 -10.36
CA LEU A 246 -7.10 -4.91 -9.33
C LEU A 246 -6.27 -3.75 -9.90
N LEU A 247 -5.75 -3.89 -11.12
CA LEU A 247 -5.06 -2.78 -11.78
C LEU A 247 -6.00 -1.60 -12.00
N GLY A 248 -7.23 -1.86 -12.46
CA GLY A 248 -8.26 -0.82 -12.59
C GLY A 248 -8.57 -0.15 -11.26
N ALA A 249 -8.73 -0.92 -10.19
CA ALA A 249 -8.96 -0.40 -8.84
C ALA A 249 -7.78 0.46 -8.34
N CYS A 250 -6.54 -0.01 -8.50
CA CYS A 250 -5.34 0.74 -8.13
C CYS A 250 -5.22 2.07 -8.88
N LEU A 251 -5.48 2.08 -10.20
CA LEU A 251 -5.44 3.28 -11.01
C LEU A 251 -6.58 4.26 -10.62
N PHE A 252 -7.81 3.77 -10.45
CA PHE A 252 -8.92 4.60 -10.00
C PHE A 252 -8.64 5.22 -8.63
N TRP A 253 -8.11 4.43 -7.70
CA TRP A 253 -7.75 4.92 -6.39
C TRP A 253 -6.64 5.98 -6.45
N GLY A 254 -5.56 5.70 -7.18
CA GLY A 254 -4.40 6.59 -7.22
C GLY A 254 -4.71 7.94 -7.89
N ILE A 255 -5.41 7.92 -9.04
CA ILE A 255 -5.80 9.15 -9.74
C ILE A 255 -6.84 9.91 -8.90
N GLY A 256 -7.80 9.22 -8.30
CA GLY A 256 -8.80 9.83 -7.42
C GLY A 256 -8.18 10.49 -6.20
N PHE A 257 -7.23 9.81 -5.55
CA PHE A 257 -6.51 10.34 -4.40
C PHE A 257 -5.67 11.59 -4.74
N THR A 258 -5.04 11.60 -5.91
CA THR A 258 -4.34 12.78 -6.44
C THR A 258 -5.31 13.94 -6.70
N SER A 259 -6.52 13.65 -7.20
CA SER A 259 -7.57 14.65 -7.40
C SER A 259 -8.01 15.29 -6.07
N TYR A 260 -8.14 14.51 -5.00
CA TYR A 260 -8.47 15.05 -3.67
C TYR A 260 -7.41 16.04 -3.17
N SER A 261 -6.13 15.71 -3.35
CA SER A 261 -5.03 16.61 -3.00
C SER A 261 -5.05 17.90 -3.83
N SER A 262 -5.42 17.80 -5.11
CA SER A 262 -5.58 18.96 -6.01
C SER A 262 -6.71 19.89 -5.55
N PHE A 263 -7.87 19.36 -5.14
CA PHE A 263 -8.97 20.16 -4.61
C PHE A 263 -8.54 20.93 -3.36
N MET A 264 -7.84 20.27 -2.43
CA MET A 264 -7.31 20.95 -1.24
C MET A 264 -6.30 22.05 -1.59
N GLY A 265 -5.46 21.83 -2.62
CA GLY A 265 -4.54 22.84 -3.13
C GLY A 265 -5.25 24.09 -3.70
N HIS A 266 -6.36 23.90 -4.42
CA HIS A 266 -7.16 25.02 -4.96
C HIS A 266 -7.93 25.80 -3.88
N LEU A 267 -8.21 25.19 -2.73
CA LEU A 267 -8.84 25.86 -1.58
C LEU A 267 -7.85 26.72 -0.76
N GLY A 268 -6.57 26.71 -1.11
CA GLY A 268 -5.54 27.56 -0.53
C GLY A 268 -4.44 26.80 0.20
N THR A 269 -3.38 27.56 0.53
CA THR A 269 -2.17 27.00 1.16
C THR A 269 -2.43 26.41 2.54
N ASP A 270 -3.32 27.05 3.33
CA ASP A 270 -3.69 26.56 4.65
C ASP A 270 -4.47 25.24 4.60
N ALA A 271 -5.38 25.10 3.61
CA ALA A 271 -6.11 23.85 3.38
C ALA A 271 -5.19 22.72 2.94
N ALA A 272 -4.25 23.01 2.03
CA ALA A 272 -3.25 22.05 1.56
C ALA A 272 -2.32 21.60 2.68
N ALA A 273 -1.86 22.53 3.53
CA ALA A 273 -1.00 22.22 4.67
C ALA A 273 -1.73 21.35 5.72
N ALA A 274 -2.98 21.69 6.05
CA ALA A 274 -3.82 20.90 6.96
C ALA A 274 -4.05 19.48 6.39
N ASN A 275 -4.39 19.36 5.10
CA ASN A 275 -4.60 18.08 4.44
C ASN A 275 -3.35 17.20 4.46
N SER A 276 -2.15 17.78 4.26
CA SER A 276 -0.90 17.03 4.29
C SER A 276 -0.64 16.39 5.65
N VAL A 277 -0.85 17.13 6.74
CA VAL A 277 -0.72 16.60 8.11
C VAL A 277 -1.79 15.54 8.37
N ALA A 278 -3.05 15.83 8.02
CA ALA A 278 -4.16 14.90 8.20
C ALA A 278 -3.92 13.57 7.46
N ALA A 279 -3.37 13.61 6.25
CA ALA A 279 -3.05 12.43 5.46
C ALA A 279 -1.99 11.55 6.13
N VAL A 280 -0.89 12.13 6.62
CA VAL A 280 0.17 11.38 7.31
C VAL A 280 -0.38 10.63 8.53
N VAL A 281 -1.16 11.31 9.36
CA VAL A 281 -1.75 10.72 10.57
C VAL A 281 -2.73 9.60 10.21
N ARG A 282 -3.60 9.85 9.23
CA ARG A 282 -4.54 8.87 8.71
C ARG A 282 -3.80 7.60 8.23
N ASP A 283 -2.75 7.77 7.43
CA ASP A 283 -2.04 6.65 6.80
C ASP A 283 -1.30 5.79 7.84
N ILE A 284 -0.74 6.41 8.89
CA ILE A 284 -0.14 5.68 10.02
C ILE A 284 -1.20 4.84 10.74
N ILE A 285 -2.37 5.40 11.01
CA ILE A 285 -3.45 4.67 11.69
C ILE A 285 -4.03 3.57 10.79
N CYS A 286 -4.12 3.80 9.47
CA CYS A 286 -4.56 2.78 8.50
C CYS A 286 -3.64 1.55 8.43
N CYS A 287 -2.38 1.62 8.90
CA CYS A 287 -1.50 0.45 8.95
C CYS A 287 -2.10 -0.72 9.76
N PHE A 288 -2.94 -0.44 10.75
CA PHE A 288 -3.62 -1.47 11.54
C PHE A 288 -4.65 -2.23 10.69
N SER A 289 -5.51 -1.51 9.96
CA SER A 289 -6.51 -2.14 9.07
C SER A 289 -5.85 -2.91 7.94
N ALA A 290 -4.80 -2.36 7.33
CA ALA A 290 -4.04 -3.02 6.26
C ALA A 290 -3.36 -4.32 6.74
N GLY A 291 -2.90 -4.35 7.99
CA GLY A 291 -2.35 -5.58 8.59
C GLY A 291 -3.41 -6.66 8.79
N ILE A 292 -4.59 -6.28 9.29
CA ILE A 292 -5.73 -7.20 9.46
C ILE A 292 -6.23 -7.68 8.08
N SER A 293 -6.32 -6.78 7.10
CA SER A 293 -6.73 -7.06 5.72
C SER A 293 -5.83 -8.11 5.09
N SER A 294 -4.51 -7.92 5.17
CA SER A 294 -3.53 -8.89 4.65
C SER A 294 -3.63 -10.24 5.36
N ALA A 295 -3.75 -10.25 6.69
CA ALA A 295 -3.91 -11.48 7.47
C ALA A 295 -5.22 -12.21 7.11
N ALA A 296 -6.30 -11.46 6.88
CA ALA A 296 -7.60 -11.99 6.46
C ALA A 296 -7.50 -12.67 5.09
N GLY A 297 -6.86 -12.01 4.12
CA GLY A 297 -6.62 -12.57 2.78
C GLY A 297 -5.87 -13.90 2.82
N ILE A 298 -4.81 -13.99 3.62
CA ILE A 298 -4.01 -15.20 3.80
C ILE A 298 -4.82 -16.31 4.49
N MET A 299 -5.46 -15.99 5.63
CA MET A 299 -6.19 -16.99 6.42
C MET A 299 -7.38 -17.58 5.67
N ILE A 300 -8.16 -16.73 5.00
CA ILE A 300 -9.33 -17.15 4.23
C ILE A 300 -8.87 -17.86 2.95
N GLY A 301 -7.90 -17.30 2.23
CA GLY A 301 -7.37 -17.90 1.00
C GLY A 301 -6.86 -19.31 1.23
N ASN A 302 -6.09 -19.53 2.30
CA ASN A 302 -5.60 -20.86 2.66
C ASN A 302 -6.73 -21.87 2.94
N GLU A 303 -7.80 -21.45 3.63
CA GLU A 303 -8.93 -22.35 3.92
C GLU A 303 -9.79 -22.63 2.67
N LEU A 304 -10.00 -21.61 1.82
CA LEU A 304 -10.72 -21.79 0.55
C LEU A 304 -9.98 -22.73 -0.39
N GLY A 305 -8.66 -22.54 -0.54
CA GLY A 305 -7.82 -23.40 -1.37
C GLY A 305 -7.66 -24.83 -0.83
N ALA A 306 -7.76 -25.02 0.49
CA ALA A 306 -7.84 -26.35 1.11
C ALA A 306 -9.22 -27.05 0.94
N GLY A 307 -10.17 -26.41 0.24
CA GLY A 307 -11.53 -26.91 0.08
C GLY A 307 -12.45 -26.70 1.29
N ASN A 308 -11.98 -26.04 2.35
CA ASN A 308 -12.73 -25.80 3.60
C ASN A 308 -13.65 -24.56 3.51
N LEU A 309 -14.55 -24.52 2.52
CA LEU A 309 -15.38 -23.33 2.22
C LEU A 309 -16.16 -22.82 3.43
N GLU A 310 -16.78 -23.72 4.22
CA GLU A 310 -17.53 -23.35 5.42
C GLU A 310 -16.65 -22.77 6.54
N LYS A 311 -15.40 -23.22 6.64
CA LYS A 311 -14.44 -22.65 7.58
C LYS A 311 -13.97 -21.28 7.13
N GLY A 312 -13.69 -21.11 5.83
CA GLY A 312 -13.41 -19.82 5.22
C GLY A 312 -14.52 -18.81 5.46
N LYS A 313 -15.78 -19.22 5.25
CA LYS A 313 -16.97 -18.39 5.52
C LYS A 313 -17.05 -17.95 6.99
N ARG A 314 -16.84 -18.87 7.94
CA ARG A 314 -16.82 -18.53 9.37
C ARG A 314 -15.70 -17.56 9.72
N TYR A 315 -14.50 -17.71 9.12
CA TYR A 315 -13.40 -16.77 9.29
C TYR A 315 -13.76 -15.39 8.76
N GLY A 316 -14.38 -15.29 7.58
CA GLY A 316 -14.85 -14.03 7.03
C GLY A 316 -15.82 -13.29 7.94
N ILE A 317 -16.80 -13.99 8.53
CA ILE A 317 -17.77 -13.39 9.47
C ILE A 317 -17.07 -12.86 10.73
N ARG A 318 -16.07 -13.60 11.25
CA ARG A 318 -15.30 -13.14 12.42
C ARG A 318 -14.43 -11.93 12.09
N LEU A 319 -13.75 -11.96 10.95
CA LEU A 319 -12.89 -10.88 10.49
C LEU A 319 -13.68 -9.61 10.19
N LEU A 320 -14.90 -9.72 9.67
CA LEU A 320 -15.80 -8.58 9.53
C LEU A 320 -16.14 -7.95 10.90
N LYS A 321 -16.39 -8.73 11.94
CA LYS A 321 -16.59 -8.18 13.29
C LYS A 321 -15.34 -7.52 13.86
N ILE A 322 -14.17 -8.13 13.62
CA ILE A 322 -12.88 -7.58 14.03
C ILE A 322 -12.59 -6.28 13.27
N SER A 323 -12.97 -6.15 11.99
CA SER A 323 -12.78 -4.91 11.23
C SER A 323 -13.59 -3.75 11.78
N PHE A 324 -14.82 -3.98 12.26
CA PHE A 324 -15.58 -2.95 12.98
C PHE A 324 -14.89 -2.54 14.29
N ALA A 325 -14.40 -3.50 15.07
CA ALA A 325 -13.66 -3.21 16.29
C ALA A 325 -12.36 -2.43 15.99
N CYS A 326 -11.65 -2.79 14.92
CA CYS A 326 -10.48 -2.07 14.44
C CYS A 326 -10.83 -0.64 13.99
N GLY A 327 -11.95 -0.46 13.28
CA GLY A 327 -12.42 0.86 12.86
C GLY A 327 -12.75 1.78 14.03
N ILE A 328 -13.42 1.25 15.06
CA ILE A 328 -13.70 1.98 16.30
C ILE A 328 -12.39 2.33 17.02
N PHE A 329 -11.46 1.37 17.13
CA PHE A 329 -10.13 1.61 17.70
C PHE A 329 -9.37 2.70 16.94
N ALA A 330 -9.36 2.65 15.61
CA ALA A 330 -8.72 3.64 14.74
C ALA A 330 -9.36 5.03 14.90
N SER A 331 -10.69 5.09 15.01
CA SER A 331 -11.44 6.33 15.30
C SER A 331 -11.05 6.93 16.65
N LEU A 332 -11.01 6.11 17.69
CA LEU A 332 -10.59 6.53 19.04
C LEU A 332 -9.12 7.01 19.04
N LEU A 333 -8.24 6.29 18.35
CA LEU A 333 -6.84 6.66 18.23
C LEU A 333 -6.69 8.00 17.50
N MET A 334 -7.50 8.25 16.47
CA MET A 334 -7.55 9.55 15.78
C MET A 334 -7.98 10.66 16.74
N CYS A 335 -9.05 10.46 17.49
CA CYS A 335 -9.52 11.44 18.48
C CYS A 335 -8.48 11.77 19.56
N ILE A 336 -7.73 10.76 20.02
CA ILE A 336 -6.68 10.94 21.04
C ILE A 336 -5.45 11.62 20.45
N SER A 337 -5.05 11.28 19.20
CA SER A 337 -3.89 11.86 18.54
C SER A 337 -4.12 13.30 18.09
N ALA A 338 -5.36 13.69 17.77
CA ALA A 338 -5.68 15.00 17.25
C ALA A 338 -5.18 16.17 18.16
N PRO A 339 -5.48 16.24 19.47
CA PRO A 339 -4.99 17.35 20.32
C PRO A 339 -3.47 17.35 20.45
N ILE A 340 -2.83 16.16 20.47
CA ILE A 340 -1.39 16.02 20.56
C ILE A 340 -0.74 16.62 19.32
N ILE A 341 -1.23 16.24 18.14
CA ILE A 341 -0.67 16.71 16.86
C ILE A 341 -0.90 18.22 16.69
N LEU A 342 -2.09 18.73 17.01
CA LEU A 342 -2.38 20.16 16.97
C LEU A 342 -1.46 20.99 17.89
N HIS A 343 -0.98 20.41 18.97
CA HIS A 343 -0.03 21.08 19.86
C HIS A 343 1.38 21.15 19.30
N PHE A 344 1.84 20.09 18.61
CA PHE A 344 3.23 20.00 18.12
C PHE A 344 3.43 20.56 16.71
N VAL A 345 2.39 20.58 15.88
CA VAL A 345 2.51 21.03 14.50
C VAL A 345 2.42 22.57 14.43
N LYS A 346 3.45 23.19 13.83
CA LYS A 346 3.52 24.62 13.61
C LYS A 346 2.76 24.97 12.32
N LEU A 347 1.49 25.30 12.45
CA LEU A 347 0.62 25.76 11.35
C LEU A 347 0.07 27.15 11.69
N THR A 348 -0.44 27.84 10.66
CA THR A 348 -1.20 29.06 10.85
C THR A 348 -2.47 28.78 11.66
N PRO A 349 -3.05 29.76 12.37
CA PRO A 349 -4.30 29.56 13.12
C PRO A 349 -5.42 29.02 12.24
N GLN A 350 -5.53 29.50 10.99
CA GLN A 350 -6.53 29.04 10.02
C GLN A 350 -6.31 27.57 9.61
N ALA A 351 -5.06 27.17 9.33
CA ALA A 351 -4.74 25.78 8.99
C ALA A 351 -4.97 24.84 10.18
N GLN A 352 -4.74 25.29 11.43
CA GLN A 352 -5.07 24.52 12.62
C GLN A 352 -6.57 24.30 12.79
N GLU A 353 -7.40 25.30 12.50
CA GLU A 353 -8.85 25.18 12.52
C GLU A 353 -9.33 24.17 11.47
N TYR A 354 -8.81 24.25 10.24
CA TYR A 354 -9.10 23.27 9.19
C TYR A 354 -8.67 21.86 9.59
N LEU A 355 -7.48 21.71 10.15
CA LEU A 355 -6.96 20.42 10.60
C LEU A 355 -7.82 19.80 11.70
N LYS A 356 -8.30 20.60 12.65
CA LYS A 356 -9.23 20.16 13.70
C LYS A 356 -10.53 19.63 13.10
N GLY A 357 -11.10 20.35 12.13
CA GLY A 357 -12.30 19.91 11.41
C GLY A 357 -12.06 18.64 10.61
N MET A 358 -10.91 18.53 9.91
CA MET A 358 -10.53 17.35 9.16
C MET A 358 -10.37 16.12 10.06
N PHE A 359 -9.75 16.24 11.24
CA PHE A 359 -9.62 15.15 12.20
C PHE A 359 -10.98 14.62 12.68
N ALA A 360 -11.93 15.50 12.91
CA ALA A 360 -13.30 15.10 13.26
C ALA A 360 -13.96 14.28 12.13
N VAL A 361 -13.80 14.69 10.87
CA VAL A 361 -14.28 13.93 9.71
C VAL A 361 -13.56 12.60 9.57
N ILE A 362 -12.23 12.58 9.71
CA ILE A 362 -11.43 11.35 9.63
C ILE A 362 -11.82 10.34 10.71
N ALA A 363 -12.17 10.79 11.91
CA ALA A 363 -12.60 9.88 12.98
C ALA A 363 -13.80 9.02 12.55
N PHE A 364 -14.79 9.60 11.85
CA PHE A 364 -15.89 8.81 11.27
C PHE A 364 -15.44 7.99 10.06
N TYR A 365 -14.63 8.56 9.18
CA TYR A 365 -14.08 7.91 8.01
C TYR A 365 -13.33 6.61 8.36
N MET A 366 -12.57 6.58 9.46
CA MET A 366 -11.77 5.43 9.88
C MET A 366 -12.58 4.17 10.06
N ILE A 367 -13.84 4.26 10.50
CA ILE A 367 -14.71 3.09 10.67
C ILE A 367 -15.02 2.48 9.31
N GLY A 368 -15.46 3.30 8.35
CA GLY A 368 -15.72 2.86 6.98
C GLY A 368 -14.48 2.31 6.31
N ARG A 369 -13.36 3.05 6.41
CA ARG A 369 -12.07 2.66 5.83
C ARG A 369 -11.58 1.31 6.32
N ALA A 370 -11.58 1.07 7.64
CA ALA A 370 -11.12 -0.19 8.21
C ALA A 370 -12.00 -1.37 7.82
N VAL A 371 -13.32 -1.20 7.82
CA VAL A 371 -14.26 -2.25 7.42
C VAL A 371 -14.13 -2.58 5.94
N ASN A 372 -14.03 -1.56 5.08
CA ASN A 372 -13.89 -1.76 3.64
C ASN A 372 -12.55 -2.40 3.28
N ASP A 373 -11.45 -1.93 3.88
CA ASP A 373 -10.11 -2.47 3.62
C ASP A 373 -10.06 -3.98 3.95
N VAL A 374 -10.51 -4.38 5.14
CA VAL A 374 -10.53 -5.80 5.55
C VAL A 374 -11.52 -6.61 4.71
N THR A 375 -12.68 -6.04 4.37
CA THR A 375 -13.73 -6.79 3.66
C THR A 375 -13.42 -6.92 2.17
N ILE A 376 -13.02 -5.82 1.50
CA ILE A 376 -12.77 -5.82 0.06
C ILE A 376 -11.42 -6.46 -0.24
N ASN A 377 -10.33 -5.89 0.32
CA ASN A 377 -8.97 -6.35 0.01
C ASN A 377 -8.64 -7.68 0.68
N GLY A 378 -9.13 -7.90 1.91
CA GLY A 378 -8.89 -9.13 2.66
C GLY A 378 -9.86 -10.25 2.27
N ILE A 379 -11.16 -10.08 2.54
CA ILE A 379 -12.15 -11.17 2.45
C ILE A 379 -12.56 -11.44 1.00
N PHE A 380 -12.98 -10.42 0.25
CA PHE A 380 -13.41 -10.60 -1.14
C PHE A 380 -12.23 -10.95 -2.04
N GLY A 381 -11.07 -10.28 -1.80
CA GLY A 381 -9.82 -10.61 -2.47
C GLY A 381 -9.43 -12.06 -2.32
N ALA A 382 -9.51 -12.64 -1.11
CA ALA A 382 -9.20 -14.05 -0.86
C ALA A 382 -9.99 -15.03 -1.75
N GLY A 383 -11.23 -14.69 -2.10
CA GLY A 383 -12.10 -15.47 -3.00
C GLY A 383 -12.02 -15.05 -4.47
N GLY A 384 -11.12 -14.13 -4.83
CA GLY A 384 -10.98 -13.64 -6.21
C GLY A 384 -12.11 -12.73 -6.69
N ASP A 385 -12.93 -12.18 -5.78
CA ASP A 385 -14.01 -11.24 -6.12
C ASP A 385 -13.48 -9.79 -6.24
N THR A 386 -12.49 -9.63 -7.12
CA THR A 386 -11.74 -8.39 -7.34
C THR A 386 -12.50 -7.36 -8.18
N LEU A 387 -13.47 -7.81 -8.98
CA LEU A 387 -14.33 -6.91 -9.77
C LEU A 387 -15.16 -5.97 -8.89
N PHE A 388 -15.58 -6.43 -7.71
CA PHE A 388 -16.34 -5.61 -6.79
C PHE A 388 -15.54 -4.41 -6.29
N ASP A 389 -14.25 -4.58 -6.05
CA ASP A 389 -13.35 -3.49 -5.64
C ASP A 389 -13.33 -2.38 -6.71
N MET A 390 -13.06 -2.75 -7.97
CA MET A 390 -13.02 -1.81 -9.09
C MET A 390 -14.36 -1.05 -9.26
N TYR A 391 -15.50 -1.77 -9.24
CA TYR A 391 -16.81 -1.12 -9.38
C TYR A 391 -17.18 -0.24 -8.20
N SER A 392 -16.84 -0.65 -6.98
CA SER A 392 -17.12 0.14 -5.78
C SER A 392 -16.36 1.46 -5.79
N LEU A 393 -15.11 1.46 -6.25
CA LEU A 393 -14.32 2.67 -6.44
C LEU A 393 -14.87 3.53 -7.58
N ALA A 394 -15.20 2.95 -8.72
CA ALA A 394 -15.77 3.68 -9.86
C ALA A 394 -17.04 4.44 -9.45
N VAL A 395 -17.93 3.82 -8.69
CA VAL A 395 -19.17 4.44 -8.28
C VAL A 395 -18.95 5.42 -7.12
N CYS A 396 -18.37 4.99 -6.01
CA CYS A 396 -18.31 5.81 -4.80
C CYS A 396 -17.28 6.95 -4.90
N MET A 397 -16.13 6.71 -5.52
CA MET A 397 -15.10 7.73 -5.68
C MET A 397 -15.36 8.61 -6.91
N TRP A 398 -15.55 8.01 -8.09
CA TRP A 398 -15.61 8.76 -9.34
C TRP A 398 -17.00 9.32 -9.69
N CYS A 399 -18.09 8.65 -9.31
CA CYS A 399 -19.44 9.14 -9.58
C CYS A 399 -20.02 9.96 -8.41
N LEU A 400 -19.49 9.83 -7.18
CA LEU A 400 -20.01 10.56 -6.01
C LEU A 400 -18.97 11.51 -5.40
N ALA A 401 -17.87 11.00 -4.83
CA ALA A 401 -16.97 11.82 -4.01
C ALA A 401 -16.24 12.90 -4.84
N ILE A 402 -15.65 12.54 -5.98
CA ILE A 402 -14.92 13.49 -6.85
C ILE A 402 -15.86 14.57 -7.41
N PRO A 403 -17.03 14.23 -8.00
CA PRO A 403 -17.94 15.28 -8.51
C PRO A 403 -18.46 16.21 -7.40
N LEU A 404 -18.78 15.69 -6.21
CA LEU A 404 -19.23 16.50 -5.08
C LEU A 404 -18.11 17.43 -4.58
N ALA A 405 -16.89 16.91 -4.41
CA ALA A 405 -15.74 17.71 -3.99
C ALA A 405 -15.39 18.79 -5.03
N ALA A 406 -15.41 18.43 -6.33
CA ALA A 406 -15.19 19.37 -7.42
C ALA A 406 -16.27 20.47 -7.47
N ALA A 407 -17.55 20.10 -7.34
CA ALA A 407 -18.65 21.05 -7.29
C ALA A 407 -18.51 22.00 -6.09
N GLY A 408 -18.17 21.47 -4.91
CA GLY A 408 -17.93 22.28 -3.72
C GLY A 408 -16.75 23.23 -3.86
N THR A 409 -15.66 22.78 -4.52
CA THR A 409 -14.46 23.59 -4.72
C THR A 409 -14.64 24.67 -5.76
N TYR A 410 -15.17 24.33 -6.94
CA TYR A 410 -15.14 25.24 -8.11
C TYR A 410 -16.44 26.00 -8.34
N PHE A 411 -17.59 25.44 -7.96
CA PHE A 411 -18.90 26.06 -8.25
C PHE A 411 -19.55 26.70 -7.04
N PHE A 412 -19.56 25.98 -5.89
CA PHE A 412 -20.31 26.43 -4.71
C PHE A 412 -19.43 27.09 -3.65
N HIS A 413 -18.11 27.04 -3.78
CA HIS A 413 -17.15 27.59 -2.82
C HIS A 413 -17.46 27.19 -1.36
N TRP A 414 -17.70 25.91 -1.14
CA TRP A 414 -18.01 25.36 0.19
C TRP A 414 -16.83 25.51 1.15
N PRO A 415 -17.10 25.54 2.47
CA PRO A 415 -16.05 25.53 3.47
C PRO A 415 -15.10 24.32 3.28
N VAL A 416 -13.81 24.54 3.54
CA VAL A 416 -12.74 23.54 3.33
C VAL A 416 -13.06 22.18 3.98
N VAL A 417 -13.56 22.21 5.23
CA VAL A 417 -13.92 20.99 5.97
C VAL A 417 -15.08 20.23 5.30
N LEU A 418 -16.04 20.94 4.70
CA LEU A 418 -17.15 20.31 3.99
C LEU A 418 -16.68 19.65 2.68
N VAL A 419 -15.81 20.31 1.92
CA VAL A 419 -15.20 19.71 0.71
C VAL A 419 -14.38 18.49 1.11
N TYR A 420 -13.63 18.55 2.21
CA TYR A 420 -12.89 17.40 2.74
C TYR A 420 -13.83 16.27 3.15
N ALA A 421 -14.96 16.56 3.77
CA ALA A 421 -15.98 15.55 4.09
C ALA A 421 -16.54 14.87 2.82
N CYS A 422 -16.71 15.61 1.72
CA CYS A 422 -17.13 15.05 0.44
C CYS A 422 -16.11 14.04 -0.09
N THR A 423 -14.79 14.28 0.07
CA THR A 423 -13.76 13.29 -0.32
C THR A 423 -13.82 12.02 0.52
N CYS A 424 -14.32 12.08 1.75
CA CYS A 424 -14.44 10.94 2.65
C CYS A 424 -15.71 10.09 2.42
N ILE A 425 -16.62 10.54 1.57
CA ILE A 425 -17.85 9.80 1.23
C ILE A 425 -17.52 8.50 0.51
N ASP A 426 -16.43 8.44 -0.22
CA ASP A 426 -16.00 7.25 -0.95
C ASP A 426 -15.91 5.99 -0.08
N GLU A 427 -15.45 6.11 1.17
CA GLU A 427 -15.34 4.98 2.09
C GLU A 427 -16.59 4.78 2.97
N VAL A 428 -17.20 5.86 3.42
CA VAL A 428 -18.39 5.78 4.26
C VAL A 428 -19.61 5.38 3.41
N GLY A 429 -19.74 5.97 2.23
CA GLY A 429 -20.88 5.75 1.33
C GLY A 429 -20.95 4.34 0.75
N LYS A 430 -19.80 3.67 0.56
CA LYS A 430 -19.80 2.29 0.03
C LYS A 430 -20.07 1.22 1.09
N LEU A 431 -20.01 1.55 2.39
CA LEU A 431 -20.18 0.60 3.47
C LEU A 431 -21.47 -0.23 3.40
N PRO A 432 -22.67 0.36 3.18
CA PRO A 432 -23.90 -0.43 3.06
C PRO A 432 -23.86 -1.42 1.87
N TRP A 433 -23.26 -0.99 0.76
CA TRP A 433 -23.11 -1.83 -0.43
C TRP A 433 -22.15 -3.00 -0.19
N VAL A 434 -21.00 -2.73 0.46
CA VAL A 434 -20.03 -3.75 0.88
C VAL A 434 -20.66 -4.79 1.79
N LEU A 435 -21.42 -4.36 2.82
CA LEU A 435 -22.10 -5.27 3.74
C LEU A 435 -23.20 -6.10 3.04
N HIS A 436 -23.94 -5.49 2.10
CA HIS A 436 -24.92 -6.22 1.30
C HIS A 436 -24.23 -7.27 0.41
N HIS A 437 -23.11 -6.91 -0.26
CA HIS A 437 -22.36 -7.83 -1.09
C HIS A 437 -21.73 -8.97 -0.28
N PHE A 438 -21.21 -8.66 0.92
CA PHE A 438 -20.68 -9.65 1.85
C PHE A 438 -21.70 -10.77 2.15
N ARG A 439 -22.98 -10.42 2.39
CA ARG A 439 -24.06 -11.36 2.69
C ARG A 439 -24.41 -12.28 1.53
N LYS A 440 -24.04 -11.96 0.29
CA LYS A 440 -24.24 -12.82 -0.89
C LYS A 440 -23.24 -13.98 -0.95
N TYR A 441 -22.18 -13.95 -0.14
CA TYR A 441 -21.13 -14.97 -0.07
C TYR A 441 -20.50 -15.33 -1.43
N LYS A 442 -20.53 -14.43 -2.41
CA LYS A 442 -19.92 -14.64 -3.73
C LYS A 442 -18.41 -14.81 -3.70
N TRP A 443 -17.80 -14.30 -2.65
CA TRP A 443 -16.37 -14.41 -2.37
C TRP A 443 -15.95 -15.80 -1.83
N VAL A 444 -16.90 -16.67 -1.42
CA VAL A 444 -16.60 -18.03 -0.95
C VAL A 444 -16.40 -18.93 -2.17
N LYS A 445 -15.21 -18.85 -2.76
CA LYS A 445 -14.85 -19.62 -3.96
C LYS A 445 -13.47 -20.25 -3.81
N ASP A 446 -13.36 -21.49 -4.27
CA ASP A 446 -12.10 -22.13 -4.57
C ASP A 446 -11.68 -21.73 -6.00
N LEU A 447 -10.48 -21.15 -6.12
CA LEU A 447 -9.89 -20.73 -7.40
C LEU A 447 -8.86 -21.77 -7.91
N THR A 448 -8.67 -22.86 -7.15
CA THR A 448 -7.69 -23.88 -7.49
C THR A 448 -8.34 -24.95 -8.35
N HIS A 449 -7.75 -25.24 -9.51
CA HIS A 449 -8.21 -26.27 -10.46
C HIS A 449 -7.54 -27.61 -10.20
#